data_961643a31610889639e54aedc10613cd
#
_entry.id   961643a31610889639e54aedc10613cd
#
_cell.length_a   1.000
_cell.length_b   1.000
_cell.length_c   1.000
_cell.angle_alpha   90.00
_cell.angle_beta   90.00
_cell.angle_gamma   90.00
#
_symmetry.space_group_name_H-M   'P 1'
#
loop_
_entity.id
_entity.type
_entity.pdbx_description
1 polymer ?
#
loop_
_entity_poly.entity_id
_entity_poly.type
_entity_poly.pdbx_seq_one_letter_code
_entity_poly.pdbx_strand_id
1 'polypeptide(L)'
;MQHLTPLGAGSAGTRDDDTLWAVIATAGRKSRVANVYRNRMAALEDRAWRAQQVSAYEDFLRRSKQPVPHYSVAPIRRADLPKAWSPLPALGFLRGQFI
;
A
#
# COMPACT_ATOMS: atom_id res chain seq x y z
N MET A 1 -11.80 -5.47 -25.26
CA MET A 1 -10.98 -5.67 -25.90
C MET A 1 -10.35 -5.54 -25.77
N GLN A 2 -10.59 -5.32 -25.52
CA GLN A 2 -9.71 -5.37 -25.94
C GLN A 2 -9.15 -5.07 -26.01
N HIS A 3 -9.76 -4.95 -25.84
CA HIS A 3 -8.74 -4.79 -26.35
C HIS A 3 -8.38 -4.25 -26.48
N LEU A 4 -8.80 -4.07 -26.23
CA LEU A 4 -8.00 -3.71 -26.72
C LEU A 4 -7.66 -3.03 -26.80
N THR A 5 -7.83 -2.65 -26.69
CA THR A 5 -7.05 -2.23 -27.06
C THR A 5 -6.74 -1.69 -27.12
N PRO A 6 -6.89 -1.44 -27.31
CA PRO A 6 -6.25 -1.08 -27.65
C PRO A 6 -6.04 -0.49 -27.67
N LEU A 7 -6.31 -0.33 -27.83
CA LEU A 7 -5.69 0.22 -28.04
C LEU A 7 -5.49 0.86 -27.93
N GLY A 8 -5.64 1.14 -28.02
CA GLY A 8 -5.20 1.50 -28.13
C GLY A 8 -4.98 2.07 -27.74
N ALA A 9 -5.16 2.21 -27.92
CA ALA A 9 -4.69 2.59 -27.79
C ALA A 9 -4.02 3.11 -27.33
N GLY A 10 -3.77 3.36 -27.69
CA GLY A 10 -2.39 3.68 -27.50
C GLY A 10 -2.17 4.78 -26.50
N SER A 11 -2.80 5.84 -26.62
CA SER A 11 -2.64 6.96 -25.69
C SER A 11 -3.09 6.60 -24.28
N ALA A 12 -3.97 5.64 -24.16
CA ALA A 12 -4.41 5.18 -22.84
C ALA A 12 -3.24 4.55 -22.07
N GLY A 13 -2.26 3.97 -22.78
CA GLY A 13 -1.11 3.37 -22.12
C GLY A 13 -0.31 4.35 -21.30
N THR A 14 -0.25 5.62 -21.72
CA THR A 14 0.48 6.63 -20.97
C THR A 14 -0.09 6.81 -19.57
N ARG A 15 -1.41 6.85 -19.46
CA ARG A 15 -2.05 6.98 -18.15
C ARG A 15 -1.89 5.72 -17.32
N ASP A 16 -1.95 4.56 -17.95
CA ASP A 16 -1.76 3.30 -17.23
C ASP A 16 -0.36 3.22 -16.66
N ASP A 17 0.64 3.72 -17.40
CA ASP A 17 2.02 3.73 -16.91
C ASP A 17 2.19 4.63 -15.70
N ASP A 18 1.34 5.64 -15.55
CA ASP A 18 1.41 6.57 -14.44
C ASP A 18 0.66 6.07 -13.22
N THR A 19 -0.16 5.05 -13.37
CA THR A 19 -0.95 4.51 -12.26
C THR A 19 -0.17 3.44 -11.53
N LEU A 20 -0.13 3.57 -10.22
CA LEU A 20 0.45 2.58 -9.33
C LEU A 20 -0.63 2.08 -8.37
N TRP A 21 -0.35 0.97 -7.72
CA TRP A 21 -1.26 0.41 -6.71
C TRP A 21 -0.58 0.52 -5.36
N ALA A 22 -1.17 1.32 -4.49
CA ALA A 22 -0.61 1.60 -3.19
C ALA A 22 -1.17 0.66 -2.14
N VAL A 23 -0.29 0.15 -1.28
CA VAL A 23 -0.69 -0.49 -0.03
C VAL A 23 -0.67 0.61 1.02
N ILE A 24 -1.83 0.90 1.60
CA ILE A 24 -1.99 2.00 2.54
C ILE A 24 -2.12 1.43 3.94
N ALA A 25 -1.24 1.89 4.82
CA ALA A 25 -1.26 1.52 6.23
C ALA A 25 -2.02 2.57 7.01
N THR A 26 -2.95 2.13 7.86
CA THR A 26 -3.73 3.03 8.70
C THR A 26 -3.63 2.55 10.14
N ALA A 27 -3.30 3.46 11.05
CA ALA A 27 -3.24 3.18 12.48
C ALA A 27 -3.85 4.36 13.21
N GLY A 28 -4.99 4.11 13.89
CA GLY A 28 -5.73 5.19 14.49
C GLY A 28 -6.20 6.18 13.43
N ARG A 29 -5.80 7.42 13.57
CA ARG A 29 -6.18 8.50 12.64
C ARG A 29 -5.13 8.79 11.59
N LYS A 30 -4.05 8.02 11.56
CA LYS A 30 -2.94 8.28 10.66
C LYS A 30 -2.92 7.27 9.53
N SER A 31 -2.56 7.71 8.33
CA SER A 31 -2.43 6.85 7.18
C SER A 31 -1.14 7.17 6.44
N ARG A 32 -0.56 6.15 5.85
CA ARG A 32 0.67 6.30 5.09
C ARG A 32 0.72 5.26 3.98
N VAL A 33 1.31 5.64 2.84
CA VAL A 33 1.58 4.67 1.78
C VAL A 33 2.74 3.80 2.23
N ALA A 34 2.47 2.51 2.44
CA ALA A 34 3.48 1.57 2.90
C ALA A 34 4.34 1.06 1.76
N ASN A 35 3.75 0.82 0.60
CA ASN A 35 4.48 0.40 -0.58
C ASN A 35 3.63 0.64 -1.83
N VAL A 36 4.26 0.57 -3.00
CA VAL A 36 3.56 0.73 -4.26
C VAL A 36 4.00 -0.33 -5.25
N TYR A 37 3.11 -0.72 -6.13
CA TYR A 37 3.32 -1.77 -7.11
C TYR A 37 2.72 -1.37 -8.45
N ARG A 38 3.23 -1.95 -9.52
CA ARG A 38 2.73 -1.67 -10.87
C ARG A 38 1.40 -2.36 -11.16
N ASN A 39 1.09 -3.45 -10.42
CA ASN A 39 -0.17 -4.15 -10.66
C ASN A 39 -0.87 -4.41 -9.34
N ARG A 40 -2.19 -4.55 -9.45
CA ARG A 40 -3.05 -4.68 -8.28
C ARG A 40 -2.80 -5.98 -7.53
N MET A 41 -2.53 -7.07 -8.25
CA MET A 41 -2.33 -8.38 -7.62
C MET A 41 -1.13 -8.35 -6.68
N ALA A 42 -0.01 -7.74 -7.11
CA ALA A 42 1.17 -7.64 -6.25
C ALA A 42 0.86 -6.82 -4.99
N ALA A 43 0.08 -5.76 -5.12
CA ALA A 43 -0.31 -4.95 -3.97
C ALA A 43 -1.19 -5.75 -3.01
N LEU A 44 -2.13 -6.54 -3.53
CA LEU A 44 -2.99 -7.37 -2.70
C LEU A 44 -2.19 -8.45 -1.97
N GLU A 45 -1.18 -9.02 -2.61
CA GLU A 45 -0.32 -10.00 -1.96
C GLU A 45 0.47 -9.37 -0.82
N ASP A 46 1.01 -8.18 -1.04
CA ASP A 46 1.74 -7.46 -0.01
C ASP A 46 0.81 -7.12 1.16
N ARG A 47 -0.40 -6.64 0.85
CA ARG A 47 -1.39 -6.34 1.87
C ARG A 47 -1.68 -7.56 2.75
N ALA A 48 -1.89 -8.71 2.13
CA ALA A 48 -2.19 -9.94 2.87
C ALA A 48 -1.03 -10.35 3.76
N TRP A 49 0.19 -10.24 3.23
CA TRP A 49 1.38 -10.58 4.00
C TRP A 49 1.56 -9.66 5.20
N ARG A 50 1.38 -8.35 5.01
CA ARG A 50 1.50 -7.39 6.11
C ARG A 50 0.45 -7.63 7.18
N ALA A 51 -0.79 -7.90 6.76
CA ALA A 51 -1.85 -8.20 7.72
C ALA A 51 -1.53 -9.43 8.55
N GLN A 52 -0.93 -10.44 7.93
CA GLN A 52 -0.53 -11.65 8.63
C GLN A 52 0.59 -11.35 9.64
N GLN A 53 1.56 -10.54 9.26
CA GLN A 53 2.63 -10.14 10.17
C GLN A 53 2.08 -9.39 11.38
N VAL A 54 1.16 -8.45 11.14
CA VAL A 54 0.55 -7.68 12.23
C VAL A 54 -0.25 -8.57 13.16
N SER A 55 -0.97 -9.57 12.62
CA SER A 55 -1.84 -10.40 13.44
C SER A 55 -1.05 -11.16 14.52
N ALA A 56 0.21 -11.46 14.26
CA ALA A 56 1.06 -12.13 15.25
C ALA A 56 1.33 -11.24 16.47
N TYR A 57 1.18 -9.93 16.35
CA TYR A 57 1.44 -8.98 17.42
C TYR A 57 0.19 -8.26 17.90
N GLU A 58 -0.99 -8.68 17.42
CA GLU A 58 -2.21 -7.94 17.69
C GLU A 58 -2.51 -7.86 19.20
N ASP A 59 -2.40 -8.97 19.91
CA ASP A 59 -2.65 -8.99 21.35
C ASP A 59 -1.67 -8.09 22.10
N PHE A 60 -0.40 -8.13 21.69
CA PHE A 60 0.61 -7.27 22.30
C PHE A 60 0.26 -5.80 22.08
N LEU A 61 -0.14 -5.43 20.87
CA LEU A 61 -0.49 -4.04 20.56
C LEU A 61 -1.69 -3.59 21.38
N ARG A 62 -2.71 -4.44 21.51
CA ARG A 62 -3.91 -4.10 22.27
C ARG A 62 -3.59 -3.93 23.74
N ARG A 63 -2.79 -4.82 24.30
CA ARG A 63 -2.40 -4.72 25.73
C ARG A 63 -1.56 -3.48 25.98
N SER A 64 -0.76 -3.08 25.01
CA SER A 64 0.08 -1.88 25.10
C SER A 64 -0.69 -0.61 24.78
N LYS A 65 -1.99 -0.72 24.46
CA LYS A 65 -2.86 0.40 24.08
C LYS A 65 -2.35 1.14 22.84
N GLN A 66 -1.74 0.39 21.93
CA GLN A 66 -1.25 0.94 20.68
C GLN A 66 -2.25 0.61 19.56
N PRO A 67 -2.39 1.50 18.58
CA PRO A 67 -3.29 1.21 17.45
C PRO A 67 -2.80 0.00 16.68
N VAL A 68 -3.76 -0.84 16.25
CA VAL A 68 -3.45 -1.99 15.39
C VAL A 68 -3.46 -1.52 13.95
N PRO A 69 -2.35 -1.69 13.21
CA PRO A 69 -2.31 -1.28 11.81
C PRO A 69 -3.27 -2.08 10.94
N HIS A 70 -3.92 -1.41 10.01
CA HIS A 70 -4.77 -2.02 8.99
C HIS A 70 -4.25 -1.61 7.62
N TYR A 71 -4.44 -2.48 6.63
CA TYR A 71 -3.91 -2.23 5.30
C TYR A 71 -5.01 -2.33 4.26
N SER A 72 -4.95 -1.42 3.30
CA SER A 72 -5.86 -1.40 2.16
C SER A 72 -5.08 -1.18 0.88
N VAL A 73 -5.71 -1.44 -0.26
CA VAL A 73 -5.09 -1.24 -1.57
C VAL A 73 -5.93 -0.24 -2.35
N ALA A 74 -5.28 0.73 -2.96
CA ALA A 74 -5.95 1.74 -3.77
C ALA A 74 -5.03 2.19 -4.90
N PRO A 75 -5.61 2.63 -6.03
CA PRO A 75 -4.79 3.20 -7.09
C PRO A 75 -4.27 4.57 -6.67
N ILE A 76 -3.04 4.88 -7.11
CA ILE A 76 -2.41 6.15 -6.84
C ILE A 76 -1.59 6.54 -8.08
N ARG A 77 -1.53 7.81 -8.39
CA ARG A 77 -0.69 8.28 -9.48
C ARG A 77 0.72 8.50 -8.96
N ARG A 78 1.72 8.18 -9.80
CA ARG A 78 3.11 8.38 -9.42
C ARG A 78 3.36 9.81 -8.93
N ALA A 79 2.74 10.78 -9.58
CA ALA A 79 2.92 12.19 -9.23
C ALA A 79 2.41 12.54 -7.84
N ASP A 80 1.52 11.72 -7.26
CA ASP A 80 0.95 11.96 -5.94
C ASP A 80 1.81 11.44 -4.81
N LEU A 81 2.89 10.71 -5.13
CA LEU A 81 3.82 10.26 -4.10
C LEU A 81 4.79 11.38 -3.73
N PRO A 82 5.01 11.63 -2.43
CA PRO A 82 6.04 12.58 -2.03
C PRO A 82 7.40 12.17 -2.56
N LYS A 83 8.23 13.14 -2.92
CA LYS A 83 9.57 12.84 -3.44
C LYS A 83 10.44 12.12 -2.42
N ALA A 84 10.24 12.42 -1.15
CA ALA A 84 11.01 11.80 -0.08
C ALA A 84 10.39 10.49 0.42
N TRP A 85 9.32 10.02 -0.24
CA TRP A 85 8.67 8.80 0.19
C TRP A 85 9.61 7.60 0.07
N SER A 86 9.53 6.72 1.07
CA SER A 86 10.22 5.43 1.05
C SER A 86 9.29 4.36 1.61
N PRO A 87 9.50 3.10 1.22
CA PRO A 87 8.64 2.01 1.71
C PRO A 87 8.70 1.87 3.23
N LEU A 88 7.59 1.45 3.81
CA LEU A 88 7.48 1.20 5.23
C LEU A 88 7.65 -0.30 5.48
N PRO A 89 8.59 -0.72 6.33
CA PRO A 89 8.73 -2.15 6.66
C PRO A 89 7.48 -2.69 7.34
N ALA A 90 7.18 -3.96 7.11
CA ALA A 90 5.95 -4.57 7.65
C ALA A 90 5.90 -4.51 9.18
N LEU A 91 7.04 -4.67 9.84
CA LEU A 91 7.11 -4.63 11.30
C LEU A 91 7.73 -3.34 11.82
N GLY A 92 7.72 -2.28 11.00
CA GLY A 92 8.26 -1.00 11.42
C GLY A 92 7.58 -0.43 12.66
N PHE A 93 6.30 -0.77 12.86
CA PHE A 93 5.56 -0.30 14.03
C PHE A 93 6.19 -0.74 15.35
N LEU A 94 6.92 -1.86 15.35
CA LEU A 94 7.60 -2.32 16.56
C LEU A 94 8.77 -1.41 16.95
N ARG A 95 9.22 -0.57 16.03
CA ARG A 95 10.33 0.35 16.27
C ARG A 95 9.87 1.80 16.24
N GLY A 96 8.56 2.02 16.32
CA GLY A 96 8.03 3.37 16.25
C GLY A 96 8.13 4.00 14.87
N GLN A 97 8.35 3.19 13.83
CA GLN A 97 8.48 3.69 12.45
C GLN A 97 7.16 3.76 11.71
N PHE A 98 6.09 3.38 12.38
CA PHE A 98 4.79 3.39 11.72
C PHE A 98 4.17 4.78 11.81
N ILE A 99 4.00 5.38 10.66
CA ILE A 99 3.37 6.68 10.49
C ILE A 99 4.07 7.76 11.31
#